data_62ccd0f15d266cd93d57f45968f8cffe
#
_entry.id   62ccd0f15d266cd93d57f45968f8cffe
#
_cell.length_a   1.000
_cell.length_b   1.000
_cell.length_c   1.000
_cell.angle_alpha   90.00
_cell.angle_beta   90.00
_cell.angle_gamma   90.00
#
_symmetry.space_group_name_H-M   'P 1'
#
loop_
_entity.id
_entity.type
_entity.pdbx_description
1 polymer ?
#
loop_
_entity_poly.entity_id
_entity_poly.type
_entity_poly.pdbx_seq_one_letter_code
_entity_poly.pdbx_strand_id
1 'polypeptide(L)'
;MRVKSNQSKSQPLFGRRIVVTRRSEQAGGFAQRLTELGADVLEIPAIKIVLPTNKRDIVDALLGLNAYDWLVFTSVNGVTAFFDIFFRRFQDMRDIGGVRIAAVGPATAAKLRELHLQVDLTPDEFSGKKIAAAFAKFQSIENLKMCLLRAEAANLDLPRALEKLGTIVDDIAVYKTVAETEDPAGAGAALLESGADWITFTSGSTVEHFHARFDLPKLLKKFPQIKLASIGPETSKAIHVLGLEPALEAKEHTTEGLIAALLKAI
;
A
#
# COMPACT_ATOMS: atom_id res chain seq x y z
N MET A 1 -7.38 -36.30 -38.82
CA MET A 1 -8.00 -35.48 -37.75
C MET A 1 -6.98 -34.52 -37.19
N ARG A 2 -7.05 -33.24 -37.58
CA ARG A 2 -6.14 -32.20 -37.07
C ARG A 2 -6.69 -31.72 -35.73
N VAL A 3 -5.99 -32.03 -34.65
CA VAL A 3 -6.21 -31.41 -33.34
C VAL A 3 -5.79 -29.94 -33.47
N LYS A 4 -6.79 -29.06 -33.61
CA LYS A 4 -6.57 -27.61 -33.54
C LYS A 4 -6.20 -27.31 -32.08
N SER A 5 -4.96 -26.89 -31.87
CA SER A 5 -4.46 -26.38 -30.62
C SER A 5 -5.29 -25.15 -30.17
N ASN A 6 -6.07 -25.31 -29.13
CA ASN A 6 -6.92 -24.29 -28.53
C ASN A 6 -6.13 -23.43 -27.55
N GLN A 7 -4.94 -22.94 -27.96
CA GLN A 7 -4.03 -22.14 -27.10
C GLN A 7 -3.99 -20.64 -27.39
N SER A 8 -4.89 -20.10 -28.24
CA SER A 8 -4.88 -18.66 -28.58
C SER A 8 -5.99 -17.84 -27.92
N LYS A 9 -6.55 -18.30 -26.79
CA LYS A 9 -7.48 -17.48 -26.00
C LYS A 9 -6.76 -17.01 -24.73
N SER A 10 -6.35 -15.73 -24.75
CA SER A 10 -6.21 -14.84 -23.61
C SER A 10 -4.80 -14.39 -23.19
N GLN A 11 -3.96 -13.96 -24.09
CA GLN A 11 -2.79 -13.15 -23.74
C GLN A 11 -2.92 -11.74 -24.37
N PRO A 12 -3.90 -10.94 -23.92
CA PRO A 12 -4.18 -9.62 -24.52
C PRO A 12 -3.03 -8.63 -24.33
N LEU A 13 -2.11 -8.88 -23.40
CA LEU A 13 -0.95 -8.06 -23.13
C LEU A 13 0.34 -8.61 -23.76
N PHE A 14 0.23 -9.61 -24.64
CA PHE A 14 1.40 -10.20 -25.30
C PHE A 14 2.20 -9.15 -26.08
N GLY A 15 3.52 -9.13 -25.85
CA GLY A 15 4.43 -8.16 -26.45
C GLY A 15 4.39 -6.76 -25.82
N ARG A 16 3.65 -6.57 -24.72
CA ARG A 16 3.63 -5.32 -23.97
C ARG A 16 4.56 -5.41 -22.76
N ARG A 17 5.48 -4.46 -22.66
CA ARG A 17 6.35 -4.32 -21.48
C ARG A 17 5.72 -3.36 -20.49
N ILE A 18 5.47 -3.85 -19.27
CA ILE A 18 4.78 -3.11 -18.20
C ILE A 18 5.65 -3.03 -16.96
N VAL A 19 5.97 -1.81 -16.54
CA VAL A 19 6.67 -1.56 -15.28
C VAL A 19 5.66 -1.57 -14.14
N VAL A 20 5.95 -2.41 -13.13
CA VAL A 20 5.22 -2.46 -11.85
C VAL A 20 6.08 -1.81 -10.77
N THR A 21 5.63 -0.65 -10.25
CA THR A 21 6.37 0.12 -9.24
C THR A 21 6.07 -0.30 -7.81
N ARG A 22 5.15 -1.25 -7.62
CA ARG A 22 4.79 -1.82 -6.32
C ARG A 22 5.69 -3.02 -6.00
N ARG A 23 5.97 -3.25 -4.72
CA ARG A 23 6.75 -4.41 -4.26
C ARG A 23 6.03 -5.73 -4.54
N SER A 24 6.80 -6.78 -4.90
CA SER A 24 6.29 -8.12 -5.21
C SER A 24 5.47 -8.72 -4.07
N GLU A 25 5.92 -8.56 -2.81
CA GLU A 25 5.23 -9.05 -1.61
C GLU A 25 3.83 -8.43 -1.40
N GLN A 26 3.63 -7.20 -1.88
CA GLN A 26 2.34 -6.48 -1.84
C GLN A 26 1.63 -6.45 -3.19
N ALA A 27 2.38 -6.66 -4.26
CA ALA A 27 1.83 -6.81 -5.59
C ALA A 27 1.08 -8.14 -5.75
N GLY A 28 1.25 -9.05 -4.79
CA GLY A 28 0.54 -10.30 -4.61
C GLY A 28 0.21 -11.05 -5.90
N GLY A 29 -0.85 -10.73 -6.50
CA GLY A 29 -1.22 -11.22 -7.81
C GLY A 29 -1.03 -10.21 -8.94
N PHE A 30 -0.67 -8.92 -8.69
CA PHE A 30 -0.71 -7.91 -9.75
C PHE A 30 0.33 -8.16 -10.85
N ALA A 31 1.60 -8.30 -10.49
CA ALA A 31 2.68 -8.63 -11.45
C ALA A 31 2.45 -10.01 -12.08
N GLN A 32 2.10 -11.01 -11.25
CA GLN A 32 1.76 -12.35 -11.73
C GLN A 32 0.59 -12.32 -12.71
N ARG A 33 -0.48 -11.59 -12.40
CA ARG A 33 -1.67 -11.50 -13.25
C ARG A 33 -1.37 -10.82 -14.58
N LEU A 34 -0.52 -9.77 -14.60
CA LEU A 34 -0.06 -9.16 -15.84
C LEU A 34 0.77 -10.15 -16.69
N THR A 35 1.63 -10.95 -16.05
CA THR A 35 2.41 -11.99 -16.71
C THR A 35 1.51 -13.09 -17.29
N GLU A 36 0.48 -13.55 -16.54
CA GLU A 36 -0.51 -14.51 -17.05
C GLU A 36 -1.29 -13.99 -18.27
N LEU A 37 -1.49 -12.66 -18.34
CA LEU A 37 -2.10 -12.00 -19.48
C LEU A 37 -1.12 -11.78 -20.66
N GLY A 38 0.13 -12.20 -20.52
CA GLY A 38 1.15 -12.20 -21.56
C GLY A 38 2.09 -11.00 -21.56
N ALA A 39 2.03 -10.12 -20.53
CA ALA A 39 2.93 -8.98 -20.44
C ALA A 39 4.37 -9.41 -20.11
N ASP A 40 5.36 -8.66 -20.64
CA ASP A 40 6.73 -8.61 -20.18
C ASP A 40 6.78 -7.64 -18.99
N VAL A 41 6.82 -8.17 -17.75
CA VAL A 41 6.72 -7.37 -16.53
C VAL A 41 8.11 -7.03 -16.00
N LEU A 42 8.38 -5.73 -15.87
CA LEU A 42 9.54 -5.21 -15.15
C LEU A 42 9.10 -4.80 -13.74
N GLU A 43 9.47 -5.59 -12.74
CA GLU A 43 9.25 -5.23 -11.35
C GLU A 43 10.34 -4.27 -10.88
N ILE A 44 9.98 -3.00 -10.73
CA ILE A 44 10.86 -1.92 -10.27
C ILE A 44 10.22 -1.26 -9.06
N PRO A 45 10.30 -1.88 -7.88
CA PRO A 45 9.76 -1.28 -6.66
C PRO A 45 10.32 0.12 -6.44
N ALA A 46 9.44 1.10 -6.27
CA ALA A 46 9.87 2.48 -6.02
C ALA A 46 10.18 2.73 -4.55
N ILE A 47 9.55 1.94 -3.66
CA ILE A 47 9.65 2.10 -2.21
C ILE A 47 9.89 0.75 -1.52
N LYS A 48 10.53 0.80 -0.35
CA LYS A 48 10.57 -0.31 0.59
C LYS A 48 10.08 0.11 1.98
N ILE A 49 9.53 -0.86 2.68
CA ILE A 49 9.12 -0.71 4.07
C ILE A 49 10.28 -1.17 4.94
N VAL A 50 10.66 -0.32 5.88
CA VAL A 50 11.72 -0.61 6.85
C VAL A 50 11.21 -0.31 8.26
N LEU A 51 11.94 -0.79 9.26
CA LEU A 51 11.63 -0.45 10.65
C LEU A 51 11.70 1.07 10.86
N PRO A 52 10.88 1.63 11.78
CA PRO A 52 10.88 3.06 12.07
C PRO A 52 12.21 3.51 12.65
N THR A 53 12.47 4.80 12.59
CA THR A 53 13.70 5.40 13.12
C THR A 53 13.81 5.17 14.64
N ASN A 54 12.72 5.42 15.37
CA ASN A 54 12.63 5.10 16.80
C ASN A 54 11.92 3.75 17.00
N LYS A 55 12.69 2.75 17.41
CA LYS A 55 12.16 1.39 17.66
C LYS A 55 11.70 1.21 19.11
N ARG A 56 12.02 2.16 20.01
CA ARG A 56 11.72 2.05 21.43
C ARG A 56 10.22 2.11 21.67
N ASP A 57 9.55 3.05 21.02
CA ASP A 57 8.12 3.30 21.25
C ASP A 57 7.27 2.07 20.91
N ILE A 58 7.62 1.33 19.84
CA ILE A 58 6.90 0.08 19.49
C ILE A 58 7.19 -1.04 20.50
N VAL A 59 8.40 -1.12 21.02
CA VAL A 59 8.73 -2.11 22.07
C VAL A 59 7.99 -1.79 23.36
N ASP A 60 7.95 -0.53 23.76
CA ASP A 60 7.23 -0.08 24.96
C ASP A 60 5.72 -0.31 24.79
N ALA A 61 5.15 -0.03 23.61
CA ALA A 61 3.75 -0.34 23.31
C ALA A 61 3.44 -1.84 23.37
N LEU A 62 4.32 -2.68 22.83
CA LEU A 62 4.18 -4.15 22.89
C LEU A 62 4.24 -4.69 24.32
N LEU A 63 5.12 -4.13 25.17
CA LEU A 63 5.19 -4.54 26.56
C LEU A 63 3.99 -4.05 27.38
N GLY A 64 3.35 -2.99 26.94
CA GLY A 64 2.17 -2.37 27.56
C GLY A 64 0.84 -2.72 26.91
N LEU A 65 0.73 -3.78 26.08
CA LEU A 65 -0.49 -4.08 25.32
C LEU A 65 -1.76 -4.14 26.18
N ASN A 66 -1.67 -4.70 27.38
CA ASN A 66 -2.79 -4.82 28.31
C ASN A 66 -3.30 -3.49 28.86
N ALA A 67 -2.57 -2.39 28.64
CA ALA A 67 -2.97 -1.05 29.06
C ALA A 67 -3.80 -0.32 28.00
N TYR A 68 -3.94 -0.89 26.81
CA TYR A 68 -4.74 -0.30 25.72
C TYR A 68 -6.13 -0.89 25.67
N ASP A 69 -7.11 -0.01 25.40
CA ASP A 69 -8.48 -0.38 25.09
C ASP A 69 -8.62 -0.73 23.60
N TRP A 70 -7.80 -0.06 22.74
CA TRP A 70 -7.83 -0.23 21.29
C TRP A 70 -6.44 -0.28 20.66
N LEU A 71 -6.28 -1.20 19.70
CA LEU A 71 -5.23 -1.15 18.68
C LEU A 71 -5.85 -0.70 17.36
N VAL A 72 -5.32 0.36 16.77
CA VAL A 72 -5.86 0.98 15.56
C VAL A 72 -4.86 0.87 14.42
N PHE A 73 -5.15 -0.01 13.46
CA PHE A 73 -4.32 -0.22 12.28
C PHE A 73 -4.81 0.65 11.12
N THR A 74 -3.96 1.52 10.60
CA THR A 74 -4.34 2.44 9.53
C THR A 74 -3.92 1.95 8.14
N SER A 75 -3.19 0.84 8.03
CA SER A 75 -2.73 0.27 6.76
C SER A 75 -2.35 -1.20 6.86
N VAL A 76 -2.36 -1.90 5.73
CA VAL A 76 -1.87 -3.27 5.59
C VAL A 76 -0.40 -3.39 6.02
N ASN A 77 0.44 -2.39 5.66
CA ASN A 77 1.84 -2.35 6.07
C ASN A 77 1.99 -2.24 7.59
N GLY A 78 1.11 -1.47 8.23
CA GLY A 78 1.07 -1.35 9.69
C GLY A 78 0.76 -2.68 10.37
N VAL A 79 -0.20 -3.45 9.83
CA VAL A 79 -0.50 -4.80 10.32
C VAL A 79 0.72 -5.70 10.18
N THR A 80 1.29 -5.81 8.98
CA THR A 80 2.45 -6.66 8.72
C THR A 80 3.63 -6.29 9.63
N ALA A 81 4.01 -5.01 9.67
CA ALA A 81 5.16 -4.56 10.46
C ALA A 81 4.97 -4.78 11.96
N PHE A 82 3.76 -4.53 12.49
CA PHE A 82 3.46 -4.76 13.89
C PHE A 82 3.58 -6.24 14.24
N PHE A 83 2.94 -7.15 13.48
CA PHE A 83 2.97 -8.56 13.77
C PHE A 83 4.33 -9.21 13.52
N ASP A 84 5.13 -8.71 12.58
CA ASP A 84 6.52 -9.13 12.43
C ASP A 84 7.35 -8.84 13.69
N ILE A 85 7.11 -7.70 14.35
CA ILE A 85 7.79 -7.35 15.61
C ILE A 85 7.17 -8.11 16.78
N PHE A 86 5.84 -8.22 16.81
CA PHE A 86 5.10 -8.96 17.84
C PHE A 86 5.60 -10.40 17.97
N PHE A 87 5.68 -11.15 16.86
CA PHE A 87 6.12 -12.54 16.87
C PHE A 87 7.63 -12.74 17.10
N ARG A 88 8.42 -11.69 17.06
CA ARG A 88 9.80 -11.76 17.57
C ARG A 88 9.88 -11.73 19.10
N ARG A 89 8.86 -11.20 19.75
CA ARG A 89 8.79 -11.05 21.22
C ARG A 89 7.89 -12.06 21.87
N PHE A 90 6.77 -12.38 21.23
CA PHE A 90 5.73 -13.30 21.70
C PHE A 90 5.62 -14.50 20.77
N GLN A 91 5.27 -15.65 21.33
CA GLN A 91 5.11 -16.89 20.55
C GLN A 91 3.65 -17.22 20.26
N ASP A 92 2.72 -16.52 20.90
CA ASP A 92 1.29 -16.84 20.86
C ASP A 92 0.47 -15.56 20.63
N MET A 93 -0.51 -15.64 19.72
CA MET A 93 -1.43 -14.55 19.45
C MET A 93 -2.25 -14.15 20.70
N ARG A 94 -2.43 -15.04 21.66
CA ARG A 94 -3.12 -14.75 22.93
C ARG A 94 -2.41 -13.67 23.77
N ASP A 95 -1.12 -13.45 23.52
CA ASP A 95 -0.37 -12.38 24.17
C ASP A 95 -0.83 -10.98 23.76
N ILE A 96 -1.65 -10.84 22.69
CA ILE A 96 -2.30 -9.60 22.32
C ILE A 96 -3.38 -9.19 23.33
N GLY A 97 -3.88 -10.14 24.13
CA GLY A 97 -4.91 -9.91 25.16
C GLY A 97 -6.30 -9.70 24.59
N GLY A 98 -7.16 -9.08 25.41
CA GLY A 98 -8.56 -8.79 25.04
C GLY A 98 -8.76 -7.38 24.46
N VAL A 99 -7.72 -6.75 23.92
CA VAL A 99 -7.78 -5.42 23.34
C VAL A 99 -8.67 -5.40 22.09
N ARG A 100 -9.48 -4.35 21.91
CA ARG A 100 -10.29 -4.17 20.70
C ARG A 100 -9.42 -3.74 19.53
N ILE A 101 -9.83 -4.16 18.33
CA ILE A 101 -9.08 -3.90 17.10
C ILE A 101 -9.91 -3.09 16.13
N ALA A 102 -9.36 -1.96 15.69
CA ALA A 102 -9.91 -1.19 14.59
C ALA A 102 -8.99 -1.20 13.36
N ALA A 103 -9.60 -1.28 12.18
CA ALA A 103 -8.90 -1.26 10.90
C ALA A 103 -9.41 -0.14 10.01
N VAL A 104 -8.53 0.74 9.57
CA VAL A 104 -8.88 1.79 8.60
C VAL A 104 -8.83 1.19 7.20
N GLY A 105 -10.03 0.91 6.67
CA GLY A 105 -10.22 0.37 5.34
C GLY A 105 -10.32 -1.16 5.25
N PRO A 106 -11.01 -1.63 4.18
CA PRO A 106 -11.34 -3.04 4.03
C PRO A 106 -10.10 -3.94 3.83
N ALA A 107 -9.07 -3.47 3.13
CA ALA A 107 -7.83 -4.23 2.92
C ALA A 107 -7.07 -4.46 4.24
N THR A 108 -7.04 -3.45 5.14
CA THR A 108 -6.42 -3.57 6.46
C THR A 108 -7.20 -4.56 7.33
N ALA A 109 -8.55 -4.49 7.29
CA ALA A 109 -9.41 -5.44 7.99
C ALA A 109 -9.24 -6.87 7.45
N ALA A 110 -9.14 -7.05 6.13
CA ALA A 110 -8.88 -8.36 5.53
C ALA A 110 -7.55 -8.94 6.02
N LYS A 111 -6.49 -8.13 6.07
CA LYS A 111 -5.16 -8.55 6.55
C LYS A 111 -5.17 -9.01 8.01
N LEU A 112 -5.95 -8.36 8.88
CA LEU A 112 -6.12 -8.78 10.27
C LEU A 112 -6.90 -10.10 10.37
N ARG A 113 -7.93 -10.29 9.53
CA ARG A 113 -8.69 -11.55 9.48
C ARG A 113 -7.86 -12.73 8.99
N GLU A 114 -6.86 -12.53 8.11
CA GLU A 114 -5.90 -13.58 7.74
C GLU A 114 -5.11 -14.10 8.96
N LEU A 115 -4.93 -13.25 9.97
CA LEU A 115 -4.33 -13.60 11.25
C LEU A 115 -5.34 -14.14 12.27
N HIS A 116 -6.58 -14.45 11.84
CA HIS A 116 -7.69 -14.89 12.67
C HIS A 116 -8.10 -13.89 13.77
N LEU A 117 -7.82 -12.60 13.57
CA LEU A 117 -8.25 -11.55 14.48
C LEU A 117 -9.59 -10.97 14.05
N GLN A 118 -10.50 -10.82 15.01
CA GLN A 118 -11.74 -10.09 14.81
C GLN A 118 -11.45 -8.59 14.76
N VAL A 119 -12.06 -7.90 13.80
CA VAL A 119 -12.01 -6.44 13.72
C VAL A 119 -13.33 -5.89 14.25
N ASP A 120 -13.26 -5.13 15.34
CA ASP A 120 -14.45 -4.58 16.03
C ASP A 120 -15.00 -3.35 15.31
N LEU A 121 -14.12 -2.55 14.68
CA LEU A 121 -14.52 -1.33 13.98
C LEU A 121 -13.75 -1.17 12.66
N THR A 122 -14.51 -0.98 11.57
CA THR A 122 -13.96 -0.54 10.28
C THR A 122 -14.74 0.70 9.85
N PRO A 123 -14.13 1.91 9.90
CA PRO A 123 -14.79 3.13 9.43
C PRO A 123 -15.09 3.08 7.93
N ASP A 124 -16.20 3.69 7.51
CA ASP A 124 -16.59 3.78 6.08
C ASP A 124 -15.80 4.86 5.34
N GLU A 125 -15.31 5.89 6.05
CA GLU A 125 -14.53 7.00 5.51
C GLU A 125 -13.18 7.12 6.21
N PHE A 126 -12.13 7.51 5.46
CA PHE A 126 -10.73 7.34 5.89
C PHE A 126 -10.03 8.65 6.28
N SER A 127 -10.74 9.77 6.38
CA SER A 127 -10.17 11.00 6.96
C SER A 127 -10.12 10.93 8.49
N GLY A 128 -9.13 11.55 9.10
CA GLY A 128 -8.95 11.50 10.56
C GLY A 128 -10.20 11.88 11.35
N LYS A 129 -10.93 12.92 10.92
CA LYS A 129 -12.20 13.36 11.54
C LYS A 129 -13.31 12.31 11.43
N LYS A 130 -13.42 11.65 10.28
CA LYS A 130 -14.45 10.64 10.03
C LYS A 130 -14.17 9.36 10.78
N ILE A 131 -12.90 8.96 10.86
CA ILE A 131 -12.47 7.83 11.68
C ILE A 131 -12.81 8.10 13.15
N ALA A 132 -12.45 9.27 13.70
CA ALA A 132 -12.77 9.64 15.07
C ALA A 132 -14.29 9.67 15.34
N ALA A 133 -15.09 10.17 14.38
CA ALA A 133 -16.55 10.15 14.47
C ALA A 133 -17.12 8.72 14.47
N ALA A 134 -16.54 7.79 13.72
CA ALA A 134 -16.94 6.38 13.73
C ALA A 134 -16.70 5.72 15.09
N PHE A 135 -15.57 6.00 15.75
CA PHE A 135 -15.32 5.55 17.12
C PHE A 135 -16.36 6.11 18.10
N ALA A 136 -16.62 7.43 18.07
CA ALA A 136 -17.59 8.08 18.95
C ALA A 136 -19.02 7.56 18.74
N LYS A 137 -19.36 7.13 17.51
CA LYS A 137 -20.65 6.48 17.20
C LYS A 137 -20.72 5.06 17.74
N PHE A 138 -19.58 4.34 17.72
CA PHE A 138 -19.51 2.95 18.20
C PHE A 138 -19.70 2.87 19.72
N GLN A 139 -19.01 3.74 20.47
CA GLN A 139 -19.10 3.86 21.94
C GLN A 139 -18.52 5.19 22.42
N SER A 140 -18.74 5.54 23.70
CA SER A 140 -17.95 6.60 24.35
C SER A 140 -16.48 6.22 24.35
N ILE A 141 -15.62 7.14 23.91
CA ILE A 141 -14.15 6.93 23.85
C ILE A 141 -13.37 7.84 24.79
N GLU A 142 -14.09 8.64 25.60
CA GLU A 142 -13.47 9.49 26.61
C GLU A 142 -12.68 8.65 27.62
N ASN A 143 -11.46 9.07 27.90
CA ASN A 143 -10.48 8.39 28.77
C ASN A 143 -10.05 6.98 28.29
N LEU A 144 -10.48 6.50 27.13
CA LEU A 144 -9.94 5.26 26.57
C LEU A 144 -8.53 5.47 26.04
N LYS A 145 -7.67 4.46 26.23
CA LYS A 145 -6.31 4.47 25.73
C LYS A 145 -6.21 3.74 24.38
N MET A 146 -5.80 4.48 23.36
CA MET A 146 -5.68 3.96 21.98
C MET A 146 -4.23 3.95 21.51
N CYS A 147 -3.78 2.82 20.99
CA CYS A 147 -2.51 2.68 20.28
C CYS A 147 -2.76 2.78 18.78
N LEU A 148 -2.30 3.85 18.16
CA LEU A 148 -2.35 4.02 16.71
C LEU A 148 -1.08 3.44 16.08
N LEU A 149 -1.24 2.43 15.25
CA LEU A 149 -0.14 1.69 14.61
C LEU A 149 -0.01 2.13 13.15
N ARG A 150 0.93 3.06 12.88
CA ARG A 150 0.98 3.82 11.63
C ARG A 150 2.37 3.91 11.01
N ALA A 151 2.43 4.54 9.81
CA ALA A 151 3.69 4.95 9.21
C ALA A 151 4.35 6.10 10.01
N GLU A 152 5.69 6.16 10.05
CA GLU A 152 6.44 7.26 10.67
C GLU A 152 6.09 8.65 10.09
N ALA A 153 5.79 8.71 8.79
CA ALA A 153 5.42 9.95 8.10
C ALA A 153 3.91 10.21 8.03
N ALA A 154 3.09 9.54 8.85
CA ALA A 154 1.64 9.76 8.84
C ALA A 154 1.29 11.14 9.41
N ASN A 155 0.26 11.82 8.84
CA ASN A 155 -0.20 13.12 9.32
C ASN A 155 -0.84 13.02 10.72
N LEU A 156 -0.93 14.15 11.43
CA LEU A 156 -1.45 14.18 12.80
C LEU A 156 -2.97 14.42 12.88
N ASP A 157 -3.72 14.28 11.79
CA ASP A 157 -5.15 14.58 11.76
C ASP A 157 -5.96 13.58 12.63
N LEU A 158 -5.61 12.29 12.54
CA LEU A 158 -6.30 11.27 13.31
C LEU A 158 -6.00 11.33 14.82
N PRO A 159 -4.74 11.37 15.28
CA PRO A 159 -4.44 11.54 16.70
C PRO A 159 -5.15 12.74 17.29
N ARG A 160 -5.00 13.92 16.68
CA ARG A 160 -5.63 15.17 17.14
C ARG A 160 -7.16 15.10 17.16
N ALA A 161 -7.77 14.37 16.22
CA ALA A 161 -9.23 14.22 16.20
C ALA A 161 -9.73 13.32 17.34
N LEU A 162 -8.99 12.26 17.69
CA LEU A 162 -9.29 11.38 18.81
C LEU A 162 -9.06 12.08 20.16
N GLU A 163 -7.93 12.76 20.32
CA GLU A 163 -7.62 13.55 21.54
C GLU A 163 -8.69 14.61 21.85
N LYS A 164 -9.25 15.26 20.81
CA LYS A 164 -10.36 16.20 20.98
C LYS A 164 -11.64 15.57 21.52
N LEU A 165 -11.79 14.26 21.40
CA LEU A 165 -12.88 13.47 21.96
C LEU A 165 -12.56 12.88 23.34
N GLY A 166 -11.47 13.34 23.97
CA GLY A 166 -11.03 12.93 25.30
C GLY A 166 -10.27 11.59 25.35
N THR A 167 -9.81 11.08 24.21
CA THR A 167 -9.06 9.82 24.13
C THR A 167 -7.58 10.04 24.48
N ILE A 168 -6.96 9.10 25.19
CA ILE A 168 -5.51 9.05 25.41
C ILE A 168 -4.89 8.30 24.22
N VAL A 169 -4.06 8.99 23.44
CA VAL A 169 -3.52 8.44 22.18
C VAL A 169 -2.02 8.24 22.28
N ASP A 170 -1.58 7.00 22.08
CA ASP A 170 -0.18 6.66 21.79
C ASP A 170 -0.06 6.47 20.26
N ASP A 171 0.60 7.41 19.58
CA ASP A 171 0.82 7.41 18.14
C ASP A 171 2.15 6.74 17.80
N ILE A 172 2.10 5.44 17.48
CA ILE A 172 3.27 4.59 17.35
C ILE A 172 3.61 4.36 15.86
N ALA A 173 4.79 4.81 15.46
CA ALA A 173 5.36 4.46 14.16
C ALA A 173 5.81 2.99 14.18
N VAL A 174 5.16 2.15 13.38
CA VAL A 174 5.52 0.72 13.26
C VAL A 174 6.35 0.44 12.02
N TYR A 175 6.35 1.33 11.05
CA TYR A 175 7.17 1.23 9.85
C TYR A 175 7.49 2.61 9.28
N LYS A 176 8.51 2.62 8.41
CA LYS A 176 8.91 3.77 7.60
C LYS A 176 8.96 3.37 6.14
N THR A 177 8.46 4.23 5.28
CA THR A 177 8.60 4.09 3.83
C THR A 177 9.85 4.83 3.38
N VAL A 178 10.74 4.15 2.67
CA VAL A 178 11.95 4.74 2.08
C VAL A 178 12.04 4.38 0.61
N ALA A 179 12.83 5.15 -0.15
CA ALA A 179 13.11 4.82 -1.54
C ALA A 179 13.78 3.44 -1.67
N GLU A 180 13.34 2.65 -2.65
CA GLU A 180 14.05 1.46 -3.07
C GLU A 180 15.06 1.82 -4.16
N THR A 181 16.32 1.58 -3.91
CA THR A 181 17.41 1.90 -4.84
C THR A 181 18.10 0.66 -5.40
N GLU A 182 17.86 -0.51 -4.80
CA GLU A 182 18.42 -1.77 -5.26
C GLU A 182 17.74 -2.24 -6.55
N ASP A 183 18.50 -2.91 -7.39
CA ASP A 183 18.03 -3.45 -8.68
C ASP A 183 18.66 -4.83 -8.95
N PRO A 184 18.44 -5.82 -8.07
CA PRO A 184 19.12 -7.11 -8.18
C PRO A 184 18.74 -7.88 -9.44
N ALA A 185 17.56 -7.61 -10.02
CA ALA A 185 17.09 -8.23 -11.26
C ALA A 185 17.49 -7.45 -12.52
N GLY A 186 18.10 -6.26 -12.38
CA GLY A 186 18.48 -5.42 -13.52
C GLY A 186 17.27 -4.80 -14.25
N ALA A 187 16.08 -4.81 -13.65
CA ALA A 187 14.85 -4.31 -14.27
C ALA A 187 14.91 -2.80 -14.53
N GLY A 188 15.49 -2.02 -13.60
CA GLY A 188 15.73 -0.58 -13.80
C GLY A 188 16.73 -0.31 -14.91
N ALA A 189 17.79 -1.09 -15.02
CA ALA A 189 18.74 -1.01 -16.12
C ALA A 189 18.05 -1.31 -17.47
N ALA A 190 17.24 -2.39 -17.53
CA ALA A 190 16.48 -2.75 -18.73
C ALA A 190 15.48 -1.64 -19.15
N LEU A 191 14.82 -0.98 -18.18
CA LEU A 191 13.98 0.17 -18.45
C LEU A 191 14.77 1.33 -19.07
N LEU A 192 15.95 1.66 -18.54
CA LEU A 192 16.78 2.74 -19.05
C LEU A 192 17.39 2.45 -20.42
N GLU A 193 17.58 1.18 -20.77
CA GLU A 193 18.11 0.74 -22.05
C GLU A 193 17.03 0.66 -23.14
N SER A 194 15.92 0.00 -22.85
CA SER A 194 14.94 -0.42 -23.85
C SER A 194 13.55 0.22 -23.68
N GLY A 195 13.31 0.96 -22.59
CA GLY A 195 12.02 1.56 -22.29
C GLY A 195 10.95 0.53 -21.91
N ALA A 196 9.70 0.98 -21.94
CA ALA A 196 8.50 0.18 -21.68
C ALA A 196 7.32 0.73 -22.49
N ASP A 197 6.17 0.01 -22.48
CA ASP A 197 4.89 0.54 -22.99
C ASP A 197 4.14 1.29 -21.88
N TRP A 198 4.16 0.74 -20.66
CA TRP A 198 3.44 1.29 -19.53
C TRP A 198 4.29 1.33 -18.25
N ILE A 199 4.07 2.37 -17.44
CA ILE A 199 4.52 2.42 -16.05
C ILE A 199 3.27 2.56 -15.17
N THR A 200 3.08 1.62 -14.23
CA THR A 200 1.91 1.59 -13.35
C THR A 200 2.25 2.13 -11.97
N PHE A 201 1.42 3.05 -11.48
CA PHE A 201 1.56 3.65 -10.15
C PHE A 201 0.34 3.35 -9.28
N THR A 202 0.58 2.90 -8.05
CA THR A 202 -0.47 2.51 -7.10
C THR A 202 -0.57 3.43 -5.88
N SER A 203 0.23 4.49 -5.82
CA SER A 203 0.17 5.56 -4.82
C SER A 203 0.97 6.78 -5.24
N GLY A 204 0.70 7.95 -4.65
CA GLY A 204 1.50 9.16 -4.87
C GLY A 204 2.96 8.97 -4.47
N SER A 205 3.23 8.28 -3.36
CA SER A 205 4.60 8.02 -2.91
C SER A 205 5.39 7.16 -3.90
N THR A 206 4.76 6.22 -4.62
CA THR A 206 5.46 5.46 -5.67
C THR A 206 5.83 6.35 -6.87
N VAL A 207 5.00 7.35 -7.21
CA VAL A 207 5.33 8.35 -8.24
C VAL A 207 6.54 9.17 -7.83
N GLU A 208 6.52 9.73 -6.62
CA GLU A 208 7.57 10.58 -6.09
C GLU A 208 8.94 9.87 -6.04
N HIS A 209 8.96 8.67 -5.45
CA HIS A 209 10.21 7.91 -5.32
C HIS A 209 10.71 7.35 -6.66
N PHE A 210 9.80 6.95 -7.56
CA PHE A 210 10.18 6.53 -8.90
C PHE A 210 10.75 7.70 -9.71
N HIS A 211 10.12 8.89 -9.62
CA HIS A 211 10.64 10.11 -10.23
C HIS A 211 12.03 10.48 -9.69
N ALA A 212 12.22 10.44 -8.38
CA ALA A 212 13.51 10.71 -7.76
C ALA A 212 14.63 9.78 -8.26
N ARG A 213 14.30 8.52 -8.59
CA ARG A 213 15.25 7.53 -9.10
C ARG A 213 15.51 7.64 -10.61
N PHE A 214 14.46 7.85 -11.40
CA PHE A 214 14.51 7.73 -12.86
C PHE A 214 14.23 9.02 -13.63
N ASP A 215 13.90 10.14 -12.97
CA ASP A 215 13.53 11.40 -13.62
C ASP A 215 12.47 11.19 -14.72
N LEU A 216 11.21 10.98 -14.28
CA LEU A 216 10.09 10.66 -15.18
C LEU A 216 10.00 11.56 -16.43
N PRO A 217 10.08 12.91 -16.33
CA PRO A 217 10.04 13.76 -17.51
C PRO A 217 11.17 13.46 -18.52
N LYS A 218 12.38 13.18 -18.02
CA LYS A 218 13.52 12.84 -18.87
C LYS A 218 13.36 11.44 -19.47
N LEU A 219 12.85 10.49 -18.71
CA LEU A 219 12.57 9.12 -19.17
C LEU A 219 11.53 9.14 -20.30
N LEU A 220 10.43 9.87 -20.15
CA LEU A 220 9.39 10.00 -21.18
C LEU A 220 9.88 10.77 -22.41
N LYS A 221 10.79 11.73 -22.26
CA LYS A 221 11.46 12.39 -23.39
C LYS A 221 12.33 11.41 -24.18
N LYS A 222 13.02 10.48 -23.48
CA LYS A 222 13.87 9.45 -24.11
C LYS A 222 13.00 8.36 -24.79
N PHE A 223 11.88 8.00 -24.17
CA PHE A 223 10.97 6.96 -24.63
C PHE A 223 9.53 7.49 -24.73
N PRO A 224 9.19 8.24 -25.80
CA PRO A 224 7.88 8.90 -25.92
C PRO A 224 6.69 7.93 -25.99
N GLN A 225 6.93 6.65 -26.27
CA GLN A 225 5.88 5.63 -26.27
C GLN A 225 5.40 5.22 -24.88
N ILE A 226 6.16 5.51 -23.82
CA ILE A 226 5.80 5.14 -22.44
C ILE A 226 4.56 5.91 -22.02
N LYS A 227 3.56 5.18 -21.55
CA LYS A 227 2.32 5.71 -20.99
C LYS A 227 2.30 5.48 -19.47
N LEU A 228 1.75 6.45 -18.73
CA LEU A 228 1.60 6.36 -17.28
C LEU A 228 0.19 5.87 -16.94
N ALA A 229 0.09 4.87 -16.08
CA ALA A 229 -1.17 4.36 -15.57
C ALA A 229 -1.29 4.60 -14.06
N SER A 230 -2.35 5.26 -13.64
CA SER A 230 -2.65 5.59 -12.26
C SER A 230 -3.78 4.71 -11.70
N ILE A 231 -3.63 4.28 -10.44
CA ILE A 231 -4.67 3.52 -9.75
C ILE A 231 -5.87 4.39 -9.32
N GLY A 232 -5.70 5.72 -9.29
CA GLY A 232 -6.76 6.62 -8.86
C GLY A 232 -6.30 8.07 -8.67
N PRO A 233 -7.23 8.98 -8.30
CA PRO A 233 -7.04 10.41 -8.37
C PRO A 233 -5.88 10.96 -7.52
N GLU A 234 -5.62 10.40 -6.33
CA GLU A 234 -4.50 10.86 -5.50
C GLU A 234 -3.14 10.52 -6.14
N THR A 235 -3.06 9.41 -6.86
CA THR A 235 -1.87 9.03 -7.63
C THR A 235 -1.73 9.91 -8.87
N SER A 236 -2.84 10.21 -9.56
CA SER A 236 -2.87 11.13 -10.70
C SER A 236 -2.43 12.54 -10.31
N LYS A 237 -2.85 13.06 -9.14
CA LYS A 237 -2.37 14.34 -8.62
C LYS A 237 -0.85 14.40 -8.48
N ALA A 238 -0.22 13.32 -7.98
CA ALA A 238 1.23 13.26 -7.87
C ALA A 238 1.93 13.28 -9.24
N ILE A 239 1.32 12.67 -10.27
CA ILE A 239 1.81 12.74 -11.65
C ILE A 239 1.67 14.18 -12.20
N HIS A 240 0.52 14.84 -11.96
CA HIS A 240 0.28 16.23 -12.41
C HIS A 240 1.26 17.22 -11.77
N VAL A 241 1.66 17.02 -10.51
CA VAL A 241 2.68 17.86 -9.84
C VAL A 241 4.00 17.87 -10.61
N LEU A 242 4.31 16.78 -11.35
CA LEU A 242 5.51 16.70 -12.20
C LEU A 242 5.31 17.30 -13.59
N GLY A 243 4.15 17.94 -13.86
CA GLY A 243 3.79 18.47 -15.18
C GLY A 243 3.49 17.38 -16.21
N LEU A 244 3.16 16.19 -15.77
CA LEU A 244 2.85 15.03 -16.61
C LEU A 244 1.35 14.67 -16.50
N GLU A 245 0.85 13.97 -17.53
CA GLU A 245 -0.52 13.46 -17.55
C GLU A 245 -0.54 11.93 -17.51
N PRO A 246 -1.36 11.31 -16.65
CA PRO A 246 -1.60 9.88 -16.75
C PRO A 246 -2.43 9.59 -18.01
N ALA A 247 -1.95 8.68 -18.86
CA ALA A 247 -2.70 8.23 -20.03
C ALA A 247 -3.94 7.39 -19.63
N LEU A 248 -3.98 6.92 -18.38
CA LEU A 248 -5.01 6.07 -17.84
C LEU A 248 -5.13 6.27 -16.33
N GLU A 249 -6.37 6.43 -15.83
CA GLU A 249 -6.74 6.32 -14.42
C GLU A 249 -7.77 5.21 -14.24
N ALA A 250 -7.55 4.30 -13.29
CA ALA A 250 -8.48 3.21 -13.02
C ALA A 250 -9.76 3.76 -12.36
N LYS A 251 -10.93 3.24 -12.79
CA LYS A 251 -12.24 3.60 -12.20
C LYS A 251 -12.43 2.99 -10.82
N GLU A 252 -11.96 1.76 -10.65
CA GLU A 252 -11.90 1.09 -9.36
C GLU A 252 -10.45 1.17 -8.86
N HIS A 253 -10.27 1.74 -7.67
CA HIS A 253 -8.95 2.03 -7.12
C HIS A 253 -8.30 0.78 -6.50
N THR A 254 -8.30 -0.30 -7.30
CA THR A 254 -7.72 -1.61 -6.98
C THR A 254 -6.74 -2.04 -8.06
N THR A 255 -5.90 -3.02 -7.77
CA THR A 255 -5.00 -3.62 -8.77
C THR A 255 -5.78 -4.28 -9.89
N GLU A 256 -6.92 -4.91 -9.60
CA GLU A 256 -7.84 -5.50 -10.57
C GLU A 256 -8.46 -4.43 -11.48
N GLY A 257 -8.87 -3.29 -10.89
CA GLY A 257 -9.38 -2.13 -11.64
C GLY A 257 -8.32 -1.55 -12.58
N LEU A 258 -7.05 -1.50 -12.13
CA LEU A 258 -5.94 -1.05 -12.96
C LEU A 258 -5.65 -2.01 -14.13
N ILE A 259 -5.70 -3.34 -13.89
CA ILE A 259 -5.61 -4.35 -14.97
C ILE A 259 -6.75 -4.18 -15.96
N ALA A 260 -7.99 -4.07 -15.47
CA ALA A 260 -9.17 -3.92 -16.33
C ALA A 260 -9.10 -2.64 -17.18
N ALA A 261 -8.51 -1.58 -16.65
CA ALA A 261 -8.30 -0.33 -17.39
C ALA A 261 -7.18 -0.47 -18.43
N LEU A 262 -6.07 -1.13 -18.12
CA LEU A 262 -4.99 -1.43 -19.07
C LEU A 262 -5.51 -2.26 -20.24
N LEU A 263 -6.31 -3.30 -19.98
CA LEU A 263 -6.90 -4.15 -21.01
C LEU A 263 -7.85 -3.42 -21.97
N LYS A 264 -8.44 -2.30 -21.55
CA LYS A 264 -9.30 -1.47 -22.41
C LYS A 264 -8.51 -0.43 -23.22
N ALA A 265 -7.28 -0.13 -22.80
CA ALA A 265 -6.43 0.90 -23.41
C ALA A 265 -5.47 0.35 -24.47
N ILE A 266 -5.43 -0.97 -24.63
CA ILE A 266 -4.60 -1.72 -25.60
C ILE A 266 -5.49 -2.29 -26.70
#